data_31375e521780088ff9fe718a7c03f411
#
_entry.id   31375e521780088ff9fe718a7c03f411
#
_cell.length_a   1.000
_cell.length_b   1.000
_cell.length_c   1.000
_cell.angle_alpha   90.00
_cell.angle_beta   90.00
_cell.angle_gamma   90.00
#
_symmetry.space_group_name_H-M   'P 1'
#
loop_
_entity.id
_entity.type
_entity.pdbx_description
1 polymer ?
#
loop_
_entity_poly.entity_id
_entity_poly.type
_entity_poly.pdbx_seq_one_letter_code
_entity_poly.pdbx_strand_id
1 'polypeptide(L)'
;MYESGVKRIIFSIYREDVDKHTSTPLYKRNQFKKYKEQIIANHKAYAKLCGADYELFTDVESHYDIIQFQKISKIKKLVQQYDEVLYLDFDIIVNTQLSFFEHFDLNTICVYNIDTTIPDEVRGYRMKDDNWHPMDMYVKACCKNAMLLLDDIDNSDLVINTGVIGVNKKSAQLMDFSICYGVYHKAKEDNLYPTEISSKWKPNNEVYLTYIIERYNLPYTNIGLQWNFILDDSHRDVSSAAYFYHVVNKDFGIILNA
;
A
#
# COMPACT_ATOMS: atom_id res chain seq x y z
N MET A 1 -40.03 5.56 0.11
CA MET A 1 -38.96 4.66 -0.29
C MET A 1 -37.67 5.35 0.10
N TYR A 2 -36.97 4.89 1.11
CA TYR A 2 -35.64 5.39 1.41
C TYR A 2 -34.73 4.84 0.31
N GLU A 3 -34.19 5.70 -0.56
CA GLU A 3 -33.03 5.33 -1.36
C GLU A 3 -31.94 4.92 -0.36
N SER A 4 -31.60 3.65 -0.35
CA SER A 4 -30.46 3.18 0.44
C SER A 4 -29.23 3.80 -0.22
N GLY A 5 -28.71 4.88 0.38
CA GLY A 5 -27.49 5.53 -0.07
C GLY A 5 -26.33 4.50 -0.13
N VAL A 6 -25.35 4.74 -1.00
CA VAL A 6 -24.15 3.93 -1.15
C VAL A 6 -23.47 3.79 0.23
N LYS A 7 -23.28 2.56 0.69
CA LYS A 7 -22.60 2.27 1.96
C LYS A 7 -21.09 2.28 1.75
N ARG A 8 -20.40 3.14 2.48
CA ARG A 8 -18.97 3.37 2.37
C ARG A 8 -18.26 3.06 3.67
N ILE A 9 -17.06 2.51 3.59
CA ILE A 9 -16.17 2.34 4.74
C ILE A 9 -14.74 2.74 4.40
N ILE A 10 -14.09 3.42 5.33
CA ILE A 10 -12.65 3.63 5.36
C ILE A 10 -12.11 2.77 6.50
N PHE A 11 -11.02 2.04 6.27
CA PHE A 11 -10.41 1.25 7.33
C PHE A 11 -8.90 1.29 7.29
N SER A 12 -8.30 1.01 8.44
CA SER A 12 -6.87 0.86 8.63
C SER A 12 -6.57 -0.38 9.46
N ILE A 13 -5.34 -0.86 9.37
CA ILE A 13 -4.85 -1.95 10.22
C ILE A 13 -3.69 -1.42 11.04
N TYR A 14 -3.75 -1.56 12.37
CA TYR A 14 -2.66 -1.21 13.27
C TYR A 14 -2.47 -2.30 14.32
N ARG A 15 -1.23 -2.75 14.47
CA ARG A 15 -0.88 -3.75 15.48
C ARG A 15 0.23 -3.22 16.37
N GLU A 16 -0.02 -3.20 17.66
CA GLU A 16 0.97 -2.76 18.67
C GLU A 16 2.01 -3.85 18.98
N ASP A 17 1.63 -5.12 18.91
CA ASP A 17 2.40 -6.29 19.36
C ASP A 17 3.36 -6.87 18.30
N VAL A 18 3.53 -6.22 17.17
CA VAL A 18 4.46 -6.65 16.10
C VAL A 18 5.91 -6.69 16.58
N ASP A 19 6.14 -6.28 17.83
CA ASP A 19 7.44 -6.04 18.44
C ASP A 19 8.31 -7.26 18.68
N LYS A 20 7.74 -8.45 18.73
CA LYS A 20 8.53 -9.66 19.05
C LYS A 20 9.24 -10.25 17.82
N HIS A 21 8.83 -9.87 16.60
CA HIS A 21 9.31 -10.46 15.36
C HIS A 21 9.61 -9.47 14.23
N THR A 22 9.50 -8.15 14.46
CA THR A 22 9.75 -7.16 13.42
C THR A 22 11.02 -6.38 13.65
N SER A 23 11.73 -6.15 12.55
CA SER A 23 12.88 -5.24 12.47
C SER A 23 12.50 -3.75 12.49
N THR A 24 11.26 -3.39 12.89
CA THR A 24 10.86 -1.99 12.94
C THR A 24 11.66 -1.25 14.01
N PRO A 25 12.42 -0.19 13.65
CA PRO A 25 13.23 0.56 14.60
C PRO A 25 12.41 1.11 15.76
N LEU A 26 12.99 1.13 16.97
CA LEU A 26 12.35 1.63 18.20
C LEU A 26 11.80 3.06 18.02
N TYR A 27 12.53 3.90 17.31
CA TYR A 27 12.10 5.24 16.93
C TYR A 27 10.73 5.24 16.23
N LYS A 28 10.56 4.43 15.17
CA LYS A 28 9.30 4.37 14.41
C LYS A 28 8.14 3.88 15.28
N ARG A 29 8.39 2.93 16.19
CA ARG A 29 7.40 2.45 17.17
C ARG A 29 6.96 3.53 18.15
N ASN A 30 7.92 4.31 18.65
CA ASN A 30 7.64 5.42 19.54
C ASN A 30 6.82 6.52 18.85
N GLN A 31 7.06 6.78 17.56
CA GLN A 31 6.27 7.72 16.78
C GLN A 31 4.81 7.27 16.67
N PHE A 32 4.56 6.02 16.33
CA PHE A 32 3.19 5.49 16.32
C PHE A 32 2.52 5.61 17.68
N LYS A 33 3.19 5.21 18.75
CA LYS A 33 2.65 5.34 20.12
C LYS A 33 2.30 6.78 20.47
N LYS A 34 3.15 7.73 20.10
CA LYS A 34 2.96 9.16 20.38
C LYS A 34 1.77 9.75 19.62
N TYR A 35 1.59 9.38 18.35
CA TYR A 35 0.64 10.04 17.45
C TYR A 35 -0.62 9.19 17.14
N LYS A 36 -0.76 7.99 17.70
CA LYS A 36 -1.84 7.04 17.45
C LYS A 36 -3.23 7.69 17.47
N GLU A 37 -3.56 8.39 18.54
CA GLU A 37 -4.88 9.00 18.71
C GLU A 37 -5.14 10.11 17.70
N GLN A 38 -4.12 10.88 17.34
CA GLN A 38 -4.23 11.93 16.31
C GLN A 38 -4.45 11.33 14.92
N ILE A 39 -3.77 10.23 14.59
CA ILE A 39 -3.97 9.50 13.34
C ILE A 39 -5.39 8.95 13.26
N ILE A 40 -5.87 8.30 14.32
CA ILE A 40 -7.25 7.80 14.40
C ILE A 40 -8.26 8.93 14.25
N ALA A 41 -8.05 10.06 14.92
CA ALA A 41 -8.93 11.22 14.82
C ALA A 41 -8.96 11.80 13.40
N ASN A 42 -7.80 11.87 12.73
CA ASN A 42 -7.67 12.31 11.33
C ASN A 42 -8.46 11.40 10.38
N HIS A 43 -8.27 10.07 10.48
CA HIS A 43 -9.01 9.12 9.65
C HIS A 43 -10.52 9.16 9.89
N LYS A 44 -10.96 9.25 11.17
CA LYS A 44 -12.39 9.39 11.51
C LYS A 44 -13.01 10.67 10.97
N ALA A 45 -12.28 11.79 11.06
CA ALA A 45 -12.74 13.06 10.51
C ALA A 45 -12.92 12.98 8.99
N TYR A 46 -11.98 12.32 8.31
CA TYR A 46 -12.06 12.11 6.88
C TYR A 46 -13.21 11.16 6.49
N ALA A 47 -13.40 10.06 7.23
CA ALA A 47 -14.53 9.16 6.99
C ALA A 47 -15.88 9.89 7.13
N LYS A 48 -16.02 10.71 8.16
CA LYS A 48 -17.21 11.57 8.35
C LYS A 48 -17.43 12.52 7.16
N LEU A 49 -16.37 13.14 6.66
CA LEU A 49 -16.42 14.01 5.47
C LEU A 49 -16.90 13.23 4.24
N CYS A 50 -16.45 11.99 4.06
CA CYS A 50 -16.83 11.14 2.95
C CYS A 50 -18.21 10.48 3.10
N GLY A 51 -18.92 10.68 4.22
CA GLY A 51 -20.16 9.95 4.54
C GLY A 51 -19.93 8.45 4.66
N ALA A 52 -18.78 8.05 5.20
CA ALA A 52 -18.33 6.67 5.36
C ALA A 52 -18.19 6.30 6.83
N ASP A 53 -18.33 5.00 7.13
CA ASP A 53 -17.91 4.43 8.41
C ASP A 53 -16.37 4.40 8.49
N TYR A 54 -15.83 4.34 9.73
CA TYR A 54 -14.40 4.11 9.95
C TYR A 54 -14.18 2.95 10.90
N GLU A 55 -13.28 2.05 10.53
CA GLU A 55 -12.86 0.93 11.37
C GLU A 55 -11.35 0.80 11.45
N LEU A 56 -10.81 0.65 12.67
CA LEU A 56 -9.42 0.31 12.92
C LEU A 56 -9.33 -1.14 13.38
N PHE A 57 -8.75 -2.00 12.55
CA PHE A 57 -8.48 -3.39 12.91
C PHE A 57 -7.16 -3.48 13.68
N THR A 58 -7.21 -4.06 14.87
CA THR A 58 -6.05 -4.29 15.74
C THR A 58 -5.76 -5.77 15.95
N ASP A 59 -6.71 -6.64 15.60
CA ASP A 59 -6.58 -8.08 15.63
C ASP A 59 -5.78 -8.60 14.43
N VAL A 60 -5.01 -9.65 14.65
CA VAL A 60 -4.26 -10.34 13.61
C VAL A 60 -4.89 -11.69 13.35
N GLU A 61 -5.24 -11.92 12.10
CA GLU A 61 -5.63 -13.26 11.66
C GLU A 61 -4.40 -14.16 11.70
N SER A 62 -4.43 -15.19 12.55
CA SER A 62 -3.28 -16.04 12.89
C SER A 62 -2.65 -16.80 11.72
N HIS A 63 -3.33 -16.89 10.58
CA HIS A 63 -2.85 -17.57 9.37
C HIS A 63 -2.03 -16.67 8.42
N TYR A 64 -1.85 -15.38 8.76
CA TYR A 64 -1.00 -14.49 7.99
C TYR A 64 0.30 -14.20 8.74
N ASP A 65 1.40 -14.80 8.30
CA ASP A 65 2.75 -14.50 8.80
C ASP A 65 3.15 -13.04 8.54
N ILE A 66 2.57 -12.42 7.51
CA ILE A 66 2.86 -11.06 7.09
C ILE A 66 1.59 -10.22 7.18
N ILE A 67 1.57 -9.24 8.10
CA ILE A 67 0.43 -8.34 8.34
C ILE A 67 -0.06 -7.63 7.07
N GLN A 68 0.84 -7.34 6.13
CA GLN A 68 0.51 -6.65 4.89
C GLN A 68 -0.53 -7.38 4.03
N PHE A 69 -0.63 -8.72 4.13
CA PHE A 69 -1.63 -9.48 3.39
C PHE A 69 -3.03 -9.41 4.01
N GLN A 70 -3.13 -9.03 5.30
CA GLN A 70 -4.43 -8.91 5.97
C GLN A 70 -5.32 -7.84 5.34
N LYS A 71 -4.73 -6.76 4.78
CA LYS A 71 -5.52 -5.72 4.11
C LYS A 71 -6.40 -6.30 3.00
N ILE A 72 -5.88 -7.23 2.20
CA ILE A 72 -6.62 -7.87 1.11
C ILE A 72 -7.75 -8.75 1.64
N SER A 73 -7.48 -9.53 2.71
CA SER A 73 -8.51 -10.33 3.37
C SER A 73 -9.62 -9.47 3.97
N LYS A 74 -9.27 -8.36 4.64
CA LYS A 74 -10.25 -7.43 5.20
C LYS A 74 -11.07 -6.75 4.10
N ILE A 75 -10.45 -6.32 3.01
CA ILE A 75 -11.16 -5.78 1.83
C ILE A 75 -12.21 -6.79 1.34
N LYS A 76 -11.82 -8.06 1.11
CA LYS A 76 -12.74 -9.11 0.64
C LYS A 76 -13.92 -9.36 1.58
N LYS A 77 -13.73 -9.20 2.90
CA LYS A 77 -14.80 -9.30 3.90
C LYS A 77 -15.70 -8.06 3.89
N LEU A 78 -15.12 -6.87 3.84
CA LEU A 78 -15.85 -5.61 3.93
C LEU A 78 -16.73 -5.36 2.70
N VAL A 79 -16.31 -5.72 1.49
CA VAL A 79 -17.13 -5.58 0.27
C VAL A 79 -18.37 -6.49 0.25
N GLN A 80 -18.55 -7.38 1.24
CA GLN A 80 -19.81 -8.11 1.43
C GLN A 80 -20.86 -7.30 2.18
N GLN A 81 -20.46 -6.21 2.87
CA GLN A 81 -21.31 -5.40 3.74
C GLN A 81 -21.40 -3.95 3.27
N TYR A 82 -20.39 -3.48 2.52
CA TYR A 82 -20.24 -2.13 2.00
C TYR A 82 -20.12 -2.15 0.48
N ASP A 83 -20.67 -1.13 -0.16
CA ASP A 83 -20.62 -0.97 -1.61
C ASP A 83 -19.23 -0.49 -2.07
N GLU A 84 -18.61 0.39 -1.27
CA GLU A 84 -17.33 1.01 -1.54
C GLU A 84 -16.44 0.93 -0.30
N VAL A 85 -15.18 0.56 -0.51
CA VAL A 85 -14.18 0.33 0.55
C VAL A 85 -12.90 1.10 0.20
N LEU A 86 -12.41 1.89 1.15
CA LEU A 86 -11.11 2.55 1.08
C LEU A 86 -10.22 2.04 2.21
N TYR A 87 -9.11 1.42 1.86
CA TYR A 87 -8.04 1.10 2.79
C TYR A 87 -7.02 2.23 2.84
N LEU A 88 -6.63 2.62 4.04
CA LEU A 88 -5.50 3.52 4.29
C LEU A 88 -4.51 2.82 5.21
N ASP A 89 -3.22 2.76 4.82
CA ASP A 89 -2.17 2.38 5.77
C ASP A 89 -2.25 3.29 7.00
N PHE A 90 -1.96 2.77 8.17
CA PHE A 90 -2.11 3.52 9.42
C PHE A 90 -1.16 4.72 9.52
N ASP A 91 -0.15 4.80 8.67
CA ASP A 91 0.77 5.92 8.52
C ASP A 91 0.39 6.91 7.40
N ILE A 92 -0.83 6.84 6.91
CA ILE A 92 -1.41 7.88 6.06
C ILE A 92 -1.97 9.01 6.93
N ILE A 93 -1.63 10.25 6.59
CA ILE A 93 -2.25 11.45 7.16
C ILE A 93 -3.04 12.16 6.06
N VAL A 94 -4.33 12.30 6.27
CA VAL A 94 -5.22 12.98 5.32
C VAL A 94 -5.14 14.48 5.49
N ASN A 95 -4.95 15.20 4.38
CA ASN A 95 -4.82 16.65 4.30
C ASN A 95 -5.72 17.24 3.18
N THR A 96 -6.95 16.80 3.08
CA THR A 96 -7.87 17.26 2.05
C THR A 96 -9.31 17.31 2.54
N GLN A 97 -10.12 18.13 1.87
CA GLN A 97 -11.58 18.17 2.02
C GLN A 97 -12.28 17.46 0.84
N LEU A 98 -11.54 16.89 -0.10
CA LEU A 98 -12.10 16.14 -1.23
C LEU A 98 -12.39 14.69 -0.81
N SER A 99 -13.57 14.18 -1.18
CA SER A 99 -13.89 12.77 -0.97
C SER A 99 -13.23 11.89 -2.02
N PHE A 100 -12.49 10.85 -1.58
CA PHE A 100 -11.90 9.85 -2.46
C PHE A 100 -12.98 9.14 -3.30
N PHE A 101 -14.10 8.82 -2.68
CA PHE A 101 -15.22 8.11 -3.33
C PHE A 101 -15.94 8.94 -4.40
N GLU A 102 -15.90 10.27 -4.30
CA GLU A 102 -16.45 11.16 -5.31
C GLU A 102 -15.46 11.46 -6.45
N HIS A 103 -14.17 11.21 -6.18
CA HIS A 103 -13.10 11.55 -7.11
C HIS A 103 -12.72 10.39 -8.01
N PHE A 104 -12.86 9.14 -7.55
CA PHE A 104 -12.44 7.94 -8.29
C PHE A 104 -13.60 6.97 -8.54
N ASP A 105 -13.57 6.34 -9.73
CA ASP A 105 -14.46 5.22 -10.06
C ASP A 105 -13.89 3.91 -9.49
N LEU A 106 -14.50 3.40 -8.42
CA LEU A 106 -14.08 2.19 -7.73
C LEU A 106 -14.47 0.89 -8.47
N ASN A 107 -15.06 0.98 -9.67
CA ASN A 107 -15.23 -0.20 -10.55
C ASN A 107 -13.88 -0.75 -11.05
N THR A 108 -12.81 0.02 -10.90
CA THR A 108 -11.42 -0.39 -11.06
C THR A 108 -10.71 -0.47 -9.71
N ILE A 109 -9.53 -1.08 -9.65
CA ILE A 109 -8.67 -1.07 -8.47
C ILE A 109 -7.98 0.30 -8.41
N CYS A 110 -8.34 1.17 -7.47
CA CYS A 110 -7.73 2.49 -7.31
C CYS A 110 -6.51 2.38 -6.41
N VAL A 111 -5.32 2.55 -6.98
CA VAL A 111 -4.03 2.41 -6.30
C VAL A 111 -3.00 3.37 -6.86
N TYR A 112 -1.91 3.58 -6.16
CA TYR A 112 -0.84 4.45 -6.62
C TYR A 112 0.24 3.68 -7.38
N ASN A 113 0.50 4.08 -8.63
CA ASN A 113 1.66 3.62 -9.41
C ASN A 113 2.85 4.52 -9.09
N ILE A 114 3.87 3.96 -8.41
CA ILE A 114 5.07 4.71 -7.98
C ILE A 114 5.96 5.10 -9.15
N ASP A 115 5.97 4.30 -10.20
CA ASP A 115 6.93 4.42 -11.31
C ASP A 115 6.97 5.80 -11.97
N THR A 116 5.83 6.49 -12.04
CA THR A 116 5.70 7.78 -12.72
C THR A 116 6.36 8.96 -12.01
N THR A 117 6.87 8.80 -10.79
CA THR A 117 7.23 9.92 -9.91
C THR A 117 8.68 9.93 -9.45
N ILE A 118 9.45 8.87 -9.74
CA ILE A 118 10.85 8.75 -9.30
C ILE A 118 11.79 8.91 -10.47
N PRO A 119 12.78 9.83 -10.39
CA PRO A 119 13.81 10.00 -11.41
C PRO A 119 14.56 8.69 -11.69
N ASP A 120 14.90 8.42 -12.95
CA ASP A 120 15.60 7.20 -13.37
C ASP A 120 16.88 6.95 -12.60
N GLU A 121 17.62 8.00 -12.27
CA GLU A 121 18.88 7.93 -11.54
C GLU A 121 18.73 7.35 -10.12
N VAL A 122 17.53 7.47 -9.51
CA VAL A 122 17.27 6.99 -8.13
C VAL A 122 16.41 5.76 -8.04
N ARG A 123 15.87 5.24 -9.16
CA ARG A 123 14.99 4.06 -9.18
C ARG A 123 15.69 2.78 -8.77
N GLY A 124 16.92 2.57 -9.23
CA GLY A 124 17.65 1.31 -9.04
C GLY A 124 18.38 1.23 -7.72
N TYR A 125 19.13 2.27 -7.38
CA TYR A 125 20.09 2.27 -6.28
C TYR A 125 20.11 3.59 -5.52
N ARG A 126 20.48 3.53 -4.25
CA ARG A 126 20.83 4.69 -3.44
C ARG A 126 22.18 4.49 -2.75
N MET A 127 22.90 5.57 -2.51
CA MET A 127 24.10 5.57 -1.70
C MET A 127 23.74 5.47 -0.21
N LYS A 128 24.39 4.57 0.49
CA LYS A 128 24.38 4.47 1.94
C LYS A 128 25.76 4.01 2.40
N ASP A 129 26.38 4.76 3.33
CA ASP A 129 27.70 4.41 3.86
C ASP A 129 28.74 4.17 2.76
N ASP A 130 28.77 5.05 1.72
CA ASP A 130 29.62 4.97 0.52
C ASP A 130 29.42 3.72 -0.35
N ASN A 131 28.37 2.94 -0.10
CA ASN A 131 28.00 1.79 -0.90
C ASN A 131 26.64 1.98 -1.59
N TRP A 132 26.51 1.40 -2.78
CA TRP A 132 25.25 1.34 -3.49
C TRP A 132 24.38 0.17 -2.96
N HIS A 133 23.14 0.49 -2.59
CA HIS A 133 22.15 -0.50 -2.16
C HIS A 133 20.94 -0.48 -3.08
N PRO A 134 20.36 -1.65 -3.43
CA PRO A 134 19.12 -1.70 -4.19
C PRO A 134 18.01 -0.96 -3.46
N MET A 135 17.34 -0.06 -4.16
CA MET A 135 16.16 0.61 -3.63
C MET A 135 14.98 -0.35 -3.51
N ASP A 136 14.11 -0.11 -2.54
CA ASP A 136 12.95 -0.96 -2.27
C ASP A 136 12.07 -1.16 -3.51
N MET A 137 11.87 -0.12 -4.31
CA MET A 137 11.09 -0.22 -5.55
C MET A 137 11.76 -1.06 -6.62
N TYR A 138 13.06 -0.90 -6.80
CA TYR A 138 13.83 -1.74 -7.71
C TYR A 138 13.71 -3.22 -7.31
N VAL A 139 13.82 -3.51 -6.01
CA VAL A 139 13.64 -4.87 -5.48
C VAL A 139 12.23 -5.40 -5.79
N LYS A 140 11.20 -4.57 -5.58
CA LYS A 140 9.80 -4.96 -5.88
C LYS A 140 9.58 -5.21 -7.37
N ALA A 141 10.12 -4.34 -8.24
CA ALA A 141 10.06 -4.50 -9.69
C ALA A 141 10.76 -5.81 -10.13
N CYS A 142 11.97 -6.07 -9.64
CA CYS A 142 12.69 -7.30 -9.95
C CYS A 142 11.94 -8.56 -9.49
N CYS A 143 11.36 -8.53 -8.28
CA CYS A 143 10.57 -9.65 -7.76
C CYS A 143 9.33 -9.91 -8.63
N LYS A 144 8.59 -8.86 -8.97
CA LYS A 144 7.41 -8.94 -9.84
C LYS A 144 7.79 -9.44 -11.24
N ASN A 145 8.83 -8.89 -11.84
CA ASN A 145 9.29 -9.28 -13.18
C ASN A 145 9.76 -10.74 -13.22
N ALA A 146 10.43 -11.23 -12.19
CA ALA A 146 10.78 -12.65 -12.06
C ALA A 146 9.52 -13.55 -12.01
N MET A 147 8.43 -13.10 -11.40
CA MET A 147 7.16 -13.83 -11.42
C MET A 147 6.50 -13.79 -12.81
N LEU A 148 6.55 -12.66 -13.53
CA LEU A 148 5.99 -12.53 -14.88
C LEU A 148 6.74 -13.40 -15.90
N LEU A 149 8.05 -13.54 -15.77
CA LEU A 149 8.87 -14.40 -16.62
C LEU A 149 8.45 -15.88 -16.59
N LEU A 150 7.89 -16.37 -15.47
CA LEU A 150 7.34 -17.74 -15.40
C LEU A 150 6.06 -17.91 -16.23
N ASP A 151 5.40 -16.84 -16.60
CA ASP A 151 4.18 -16.81 -17.42
C ASP A 151 4.44 -16.31 -18.84
N ASP A 152 5.71 -16.20 -19.26
CA ASP A 152 6.14 -15.67 -20.55
C ASP A 152 5.60 -14.23 -20.83
N ILE A 153 5.50 -13.42 -19.78
CA ILE A 153 5.04 -12.03 -19.85
C ILE A 153 6.25 -11.10 -19.78
N ASP A 154 6.28 -10.10 -20.65
CA ASP A 154 7.36 -9.12 -20.71
C ASP A 154 7.50 -8.33 -19.40
N ASN A 155 8.73 -7.99 -19.07
CA ASN A 155 9.05 -7.14 -17.93
C ASN A 155 8.45 -5.74 -18.10
N SER A 156 8.06 -5.15 -16.99
CA SER A 156 7.61 -3.77 -16.93
C SER A 156 8.18 -3.04 -15.71
N ASP A 157 8.08 -1.72 -15.72
CA ASP A 157 8.49 -0.87 -14.60
C ASP A 157 7.34 -0.58 -13.63
N LEU A 158 6.14 -1.15 -13.88
CA LEU A 158 5.00 -0.96 -12.98
C LEU A 158 5.32 -1.46 -11.57
N VAL A 159 5.16 -0.59 -10.59
CA VAL A 159 5.21 -0.91 -9.15
C VAL A 159 4.06 -0.20 -8.46
N ILE A 160 3.13 -0.97 -7.93
CA ILE A 160 1.99 -0.46 -7.17
C ILE A 160 2.38 -0.29 -5.69
N ASN A 161 2.08 0.88 -5.12
CA ASN A 161 2.06 1.06 -3.68
C ASN A 161 0.66 0.78 -3.13
N THR A 162 0.59 0.05 -2.04
CA THR A 162 -0.66 -0.41 -1.43
C THR A 162 -1.01 0.32 -0.13
N GLY A 163 -0.42 1.49 0.11
CA GLY A 163 -0.75 2.35 1.25
C GLY A 163 -2.17 2.91 1.16
N VAL A 164 -2.67 3.09 -0.07
CA VAL A 164 -4.04 3.48 -0.38
C VAL A 164 -4.62 2.50 -1.38
N ILE A 165 -5.76 1.88 -1.06
CA ILE A 165 -6.48 0.97 -1.96
C ILE A 165 -7.96 1.30 -1.91
N GLY A 166 -8.51 1.79 -3.04
CA GLY A 166 -9.94 2.01 -3.21
C GLY A 166 -10.56 0.94 -4.10
N VAL A 167 -11.65 0.32 -3.67
CA VAL A 167 -12.36 -0.73 -4.42
C VAL A 167 -13.84 -0.73 -4.11
N ASN A 168 -14.60 -1.34 -5.02
CA ASN A 168 -15.94 -1.82 -4.75
C ASN A 168 -15.98 -3.37 -4.80
N LYS A 169 -17.16 -3.95 -4.68
CA LYS A 169 -17.31 -5.42 -4.72
C LYS A 169 -16.78 -6.02 -6.00
N LYS A 170 -16.99 -5.37 -7.15
CA LYS A 170 -16.55 -5.87 -8.47
C LYS A 170 -15.02 -5.87 -8.58
N SER A 171 -14.38 -4.75 -8.30
CA SER A 171 -12.92 -4.62 -8.42
C SER A 171 -12.18 -5.43 -7.34
N ALA A 172 -12.74 -5.57 -6.12
CA ALA A 172 -12.17 -6.40 -5.06
C ALA A 172 -12.11 -7.90 -5.42
N GLN A 173 -13.05 -8.40 -6.23
CA GLN A 173 -13.03 -9.78 -6.71
C GLN A 173 -11.83 -10.10 -7.61
N LEU A 174 -11.28 -9.08 -8.28
CA LEU A 174 -10.12 -9.22 -9.15
C LEU A 174 -8.81 -9.41 -8.36
N MET A 175 -8.78 -9.06 -7.07
CA MET A 175 -7.60 -9.13 -6.21
C MET A 175 -7.41 -10.55 -5.65
N ASP A 176 -7.17 -11.53 -6.51
CA ASP A 176 -6.93 -12.91 -6.08
C ASP A 176 -5.44 -13.23 -6.02
N PHE A 177 -4.94 -13.42 -4.79
CA PHE A 177 -3.53 -13.75 -4.53
C PHE A 177 -3.25 -15.24 -4.36
N SER A 178 -4.23 -16.10 -4.62
CA SER A 178 -4.12 -17.55 -4.34
C SER A 178 -2.92 -18.23 -5.01
N ILE A 179 -2.57 -17.78 -6.22
CA ILE A 179 -1.45 -18.33 -6.99
C ILE A 179 -0.11 -17.65 -6.66
N CYS A 180 -0.12 -16.43 -6.13
CA CYS A 180 1.08 -15.59 -6.03
C CYS A 180 2.19 -16.22 -5.20
N TYR A 181 1.83 -16.89 -4.10
CA TYR A 181 2.82 -17.53 -3.23
C TYR A 181 3.60 -18.62 -3.97
N GLY A 182 2.92 -19.50 -4.70
CA GLY A 182 3.55 -20.57 -5.47
C GLY A 182 4.45 -20.03 -6.58
N VAL A 183 3.95 -19.06 -7.35
CA VAL A 183 4.71 -18.40 -8.43
C VAL A 183 5.94 -17.69 -7.87
N TYR A 184 5.78 -16.95 -6.78
CA TYR A 184 6.88 -16.26 -6.10
C TYR A 184 8.00 -17.23 -5.68
N HIS A 185 7.64 -18.36 -5.04
CA HIS A 185 8.64 -19.37 -4.62
C HIS A 185 9.31 -20.04 -5.80
N LYS A 186 8.56 -20.35 -6.86
CA LYS A 186 9.12 -20.93 -8.08
C LYS A 186 10.11 -19.98 -8.76
N ALA A 187 9.78 -18.69 -8.90
CA ALA A 187 10.68 -17.67 -9.44
C ALA A 187 11.99 -17.57 -8.62
N LYS A 188 11.89 -17.72 -7.29
CA LYS A 188 13.04 -17.75 -6.40
C LYS A 188 13.89 -19.00 -6.59
N GLU A 189 13.31 -20.18 -6.66
CA GLU A 189 14.00 -21.46 -6.89
C GLU A 189 14.73 -21.47 -8.22
N ASP A 190 14.12 -20.91 -9.27
CA ASP A 190 14.70 -20.83 -10.61
C ASP A 190 15.71 -19.67 -10.77
N ASN A 191 15.94 -18.88 -9.71
CA ASN A 191 16.85 -17.72 -9.69
C ASN A 191 16.58 -16.69 -10.81
N LEU A 192 15.32 -16.40 -11.10
CA LEU A 192 14.90 -15.49 -12.17
C LEU A 192 15.04 -14.00 -11.83
N TYR A 193 15.87 -13.64 -10.88
CA TYR A 193 16.08 -12.27 -10.40
C TYR A 193 17.59 -11.93 -10.30
N PRO A 194 17.95 -10.64 -10.32
CA PRO A 194 19.34 -10.22 -10.15
C PRO A 194 19.94 -10.68 -8.82
N THR A 195 21.19 -11.16 -8.84
CA THR A 195 21.86 -11.71 -7.66
C THR A 195 21.96 -10.73 -6.50
N GLU A 196 22.13 -9.44 -6.81
CA GLU A 196 22.26 -8.36 -5.81
C GLU A 196 21.02 -8.16 -4.95
N ILE A 197 19.84 -8.61 -5.41
CA ILE A 197 18.61 -8.50 -4.62
C ILE A 197 18.25 -9.77 -3.84
N SER A 198 19.05 -10.84 -3.95
CA SER A 198 18.74 -12.15 -3.37
C SER A 198 18.46 -12.09 -1.86
N SER A 199 19.21 -11.28 -1.10
CA SER A 199 19.01 -11.07 0.33
C SER A 199 17.77 -10.22 0.67
N LYS A 200 17.23 -9.52 -0.32
CA LYS A 200 16.05 -8.66 -0.21
C LYS A 200 14.77 -9.34 -0.68
N TRP A 201 14.88 -10.53 -1.28
CA TRP A 201 13.75 -11.27 -1.81
C TRP A 201 12.79 -11.69 -0.68
N LYS A 202 11.61 -11.07 -0.66
CA LYS A 202 10.57 -11.33 0.36
C LYS A 202 9.18 -11.27 -0.26
N PRO A 203 8.25 -12.13 0.18
CA PRO A 203 6.85 -11.98 -0.16
C PRO A 203 6.36 -10.58 0.23
N ASN A 204 5.66 -9.94 -0.69
CA ASN A 204 5.16 -8.57 -0.49
C ASN A 204 3.82 -8.39 -1.21
N ASN A 205 2.86 -7.78 -0.55
CA ASN A 205 1.53 -7.55 -1.11
C ASN A 205 1.55 -6.59 -2.32
N GLU A 206 2.50 -5.67 -2.39
CA GLU A 206 2.67 -4.77 -3.53
C GLU A 206 3.18 -5.52 -4.76
N VAL A 207 4.16 -6.42 -4.57
CA VAL A 207 4.65 -7.33 -5.61
C VAL A 207 3.51 -8.18 -6.15
N TYR A 208 2.70 -8.78 -5.26
CA TYR A 208 1.61 -9.65 -5.66
C TYR A 208 0.50 -8.89 -6.38
N LEU A 209 0.12 -7.71 -5.88
CA LEU A 209 -0.91 -6.90 -6.54
C LEU A 209 -0.43 -6.44 -7.92
N THR A 210 0.81 -5.98 -8.04
CA THR A 210 1.37 -5.57 -9.33
C THR A 210 1.42 -6.74 -10.30
N TYR A 211 1.88 -7.91 -9.85
CA TYR A 211 1.94 -9.11 -10.66
C TYR A 211 0.56 -9.53 -11.20
N ILE A 212 -0.50 -9.58 -10.37
CA ILE A 212 -1.82 -9.97 -10.85
C ILE A 212 -2.44 -8.92 -11.78
N ILE A 213 -2.19 -7.63 -11.54
CA ILE A 213 -2.65 -6.56 -12.45
C ILE A 213 -2.07 -6.77 -13.84
N GLU A 214 -0.78 -7.02 -13.95
CA GLU A 214 -0.13 -7.24 -15.25
C GLU A 214 -0.47 -8.59 -15.85
N ARG A 215 -0.38 -9.67 -15.08
CA ARG A 215 -0.69 -11.03 -15.55
C ARG A 215 -2.07 -11.14 -16.19
N TYR A 216 -3.07 -10.54 -15.56
CA TYR A 216 -4.46 -10.65 -15.99
C TYR A 216 -4.97 -9.40 -16.70
N ASN A 217 -4.09 -8.43 -16.98
CA ASN A 217 -4.43 -7.13 -17.55
C ASN A 217 -5.64 -6.51 -16.84
N LEU A 218 -5.59 -6.49 -15.50
CA LEU A 218 -6.71 -6.01 -14.68
C LEU A 218 -6.88 -4.50 -14.81
N PRO A 219 -8.11 -4.01 -14.87
CA PRO A 219 -8.37 -2.58 -14.87
C PRO A 219 -7.98 -1.98 -13.50
N TYR A 220 -7.08 -1.00 -13.51
CA TYR A 220 -6.75 -0.21 -12.34
C TYR A 220 -6.74 1.28 -12.68
N THR A 221 -6.94 2.12 -11.67
CA THR A 221 -6.84 3.57 -11.76
C THR A 221 -5.64 4.02 -10.93
N ASN A 222 -4.69 4.70 -11.57
CA ASN A 222 -3.62 5.37 -10.84
C ASN A 222 -4.17 6.61 -10.16
N ILE A 223 -4.18 6.61 -8.81
CA ILE A 223 -4.68 7.74 -8.01
C ILE A 223 -3.75 8.96 -8.02
N GLY A 224 -2.53 8.79 -8.50
CA GLY A 224 -1.53 9.85 -8.60
C GLY A 224 -0.84 10.18 -7.27
N LEU A 225 0.24 10.97 -7.40
CA LEU A 225 1.11 11.33 -6.29
C LEU A 225 0.38 12.06 -5.15
N GLN A 226 -0.56 12.93 -5.47
CA GLN A 226 -1.27 13.74 -4.46
C GLN A 226 -2.08 12.90 -3.48
N TRP A 227 -2.61 11.76 -3.91
CA TRP A 227 -3.40 10.84 -3.09
C TRP A 227 -2.57 9.75 -2.39
N ASN A 228 -1.26 9.75 -2.60
CA ASN A 228 -0.33 8.88 -1.85
C ASN A 228 1.08 9.47 -1.89
N PHE A 229 1.25 10.65 -1.29
CA PHE A 229 2.52 11.36 -1.28
C PHE A 229 3.47 10.74 -0.26
N ILE A 230 4.47 10.01 -0.76
CA ILE A 230 5.38 9.23 0.07
C ILE A 230 6.44 10.14 0.70
N LEU A 231 6.44 10.17 2.03
CA LEU A 231 7.49 10.78 2.85
C LEU A 231 8.35 9.68 3.46
N ASP A 232 9.57 9.53 2.96
CA ASP A 232 10.55 8.59 3.47
C ASP A 232 11.85 9.29 3.89
N ASP A 233 12.89 8.52 4.21
CA ASP A 233 14.17 9.09 4.65
C ASP A 233 14.94 9.81 3.52
N SER A 234 14.60 9.53 2.25
CA SER A 234 15.19 10.18 1.08
C SER A 234 14.37 11.38 0.58
N HIS A 235 13.07 11.45 0.94
CA HIS A 235 12.17 12.52 0.53
C HIS A 235 11.34 13.00 1.72
N ARG A 236 11.71 14.15 2.28
CA ARG A 236 11.11 14.74 3.49
C ARG A 236 10.36 16.04 3.25
N ASP A 237 10.40 16.55 2.03
CA ASP A 237 9.76 17.82 1.72
C ASP A 237 8.24 17.65 1.70
N VAL A 238 7.56 18.45 2.52
CA VAL A 238 6.11 18.47 2.60
C VAL A 238 5.56 19.31 1.46
N SER A 239 4.73 18.70 0.61
CA SER A 239 4.05 19.40 -0.48
C SER A 239 2.66 19.88 -0.03
N SER A 240 2.40 21.18 -0.15
CA SER A 240 1.06 21.74 0.12
C SER A 240 -0.03 21.21 -0.82
N ALA A 241 0.34 20.61 -1.94
CA ALA A 241 -0.57 20.00 -2.91
C ALA A 241 -0.93 18.53 -2.60
N ALA A 242 -0.31 17.92 -1.59
CA ALA A 242 -0.62 16.55 -1.22
C ALA A 242 -1.96 16.46 -0.47
N TYR A 243 -2.78 15.52 -0.90
CA TYR A 243 -4.06 15.18 -0.25
C TYR A 243 -3.88 14.14 0.84
N PHE A 244 -3.03 13.12 0.58
CA PHE A 244 -2.66 12.10 1.54
C PHE A 244 -1.14 12.06 1.67
N TYR A 245 -0.63 12.22 2.88
CA TYR A 245 0.78 11.99 3.19
C TYR A 245 0.98 10.58 3.70
N HIS A 246 1.74 9.77 2.97
CA HIS A 246 2.17 8.44 3.40
C HIS A 246 3.52 8.57 4.14
N VAL A 247 3.47 8.66 5.45
CA VAL A 247 4.62 8.96 6.32
C VAL A 247 5.43 7.70 6.60
N VAL A 248 6.09 7.16 5.57
CA VAL A 248 6.86 5.90 5.63
C VAL A 248 8.02 5.97 6.62
N ASN A 249 8.62 7.14 6.80
CA ASN A 249 9.66 7.39 7.82
C ASN A 249 9.10 7.50 9.25
N LYS A 250 7.77 7.62 9.43
CA LYS A 250 7.04 7.78 10.69
C LYS A 250 7.32 9.10 11.43
N ASP A 251 7.85 10.10 10.75
CA ASP A 251 8.03 11.44 11.32
C ASP A 251 6.73 12.25 11.24
N PHE A 252 5.71 11.80 11.98
CA PHE A 252 4.37 12.41 11.96
C PHE A 252 4.37 13.87 12.43
N GLY A 253 5.39 14.28 13.21
CA GLY A 253 5.49 15.63 13.75
C GLY A 253 5.59 16.70 12.68
N ILE A 254 6.14 16.42 11.53
CA ILE A 254 6.27 17.36 10.41
C ILE A 254 4.92 17.70 9.75
N ILE A 255 3.90 16.87 9.97
CA ILE A 255 2.54 17.10 9.43
C ILE A 255 1.56 17.47 10.54
N LEU A 256 1.58 16.75 11.68
CA LEU A 256 0.56 16.90 12.72
C LEU A 256 0.81 18.06 13.70
N ASN A 257 2.03 18.62 13.70
CA ASN A 257 2.37 19.79 14.52
C ASN A 257 2.53 21.08 13.68
N ALA A 258 2.37 21.00 12.36
CA ALA A 258 2.35 22.15 11.47
C ALA A 258 0.96 22.77 11.45
#